data_2f69de050377988dac3c835cc9aafc82
#
_entry.id   2f69de050377988dac3c835cc9aafc82
#
_cell.length_a   1.000
_cell.length_b   1.000
_cell.length_c   1.000
_cell.angle_alpha   90.00
_cell.angle_beta   90.00
_cell.angle_gamma   90.00
#
_symmetry.space_group_name_H-M   'P 1'
#
loop_
_entity.id
_entity.type
_entity.pdbx_description
1 polymer ?
#
loop_
_entity_poly.entity_id
_entity_poly.type
_entity_poly.pdbx_seq_one_letter_code
_entity_poly.pdbx_strand_id
1 'polypeptide(L)'
;MILSDAGKIVADHLTKIPEYHPRVILDERIVMPHHIHSIIILGDYGFNNGICKISPNQSIPIDNVEKIHTVETIHELSLRYGSRDESMTAEQYRKMRRQMLIPKIIGKFQMQSSQDINILNNTPGKRNWQRNYHDRVIRNDSELNRILQYIRNNPAEWENKKNNDEGLWQ
;
A
#
# COMPACT_ATOMS: atom_id res chain seq x y z
N MET A 1 6.87 -13.38 -12.69
CA MET A 1 7.03 -11.93 -13.01
C MET A 1 8.37 -11.43 -12.48
N ILE A 2 9.17 -10.72 -13.29
CA ILE A 2 10.47 -10.14 -12.91
C ILE A 2 10.29 -8.63 -12.77
N LEU A 3 10.71 -8.05 -11.63
CA LEU A 3 10.62 -6.62 -11.40
C LEU A 3 11.67 -5.86 -12.22
N SER A 4 11.27 -4.74 -12.81
CA SER A 4 12.19 -3.74 -13.37
C SER A 4 13.04 -3.10 -12.26
N ASP A 5 14.08 -2.34 -12.61
CA ASP A 5 14.90 -1.65 -11.61
C ASP A 5 14.08 -0.61 -10.82
N ALA A 6 13.15 0.09 -11.47
CA ALA A 6 12.18 0.92 -10.76
C ALA A 6 11.29 0.11 -9.81
N GLY A 7 10.84 -1.08 -10.23
CA GLY A 7 10.08 -1.99 -9.38
C GLY A 7 10.86 -2.48 -8.17
N LYS A 8 12.17 -2.72 -8.29
CA LYS A 8 13.04 -3.07 -7.17
C LYS A 8 13.18 -1.93 -6.17
N ILE A 9 13.33 -0.69 -6.65
CA ILE A 9 13.33 0.52 -5.81
C ILE A 9 12.02 0.61 -5.03
N VAL A 10 10.88 0.42 -5.69
CA VAL A 10 9.56 0.43 -5.06
C VAL A 10 9.46 -0.65 -3.97
N ALA A 11 9.90 -1.87 -4.26
CA ALA A 11 9.88 -2.98 -3.30
C ALA A 11 10.76 -2.70 -2.08
N ASP A 12 11.94 -2.11 -2.27
CA ASP A 12 12.87 -1.73 -1.20
C ASP A 12 12.25 -0.65 -0.30
N HIS A 13 11.72 0.43 -0.87
CA HIS A 13 11.04 1.47 -0.09
C HIS A 13 9.81 0.96 0.65
N LEU A 14 9.09 0.00 0.06
CA LEU A 14 7.93 -0.61 0.70
C LEU A 14 8.35 -1.35 1.98
N THR A 15 9.44 -2.12 1.91
CA THR A 15 9.97 -2.87 3.08
C THR A 15 10.46 -1.97 4.20
N LYS A 16 10.89 -0.75 3.89
CA LYS A 16 11.39 0.24 4.86
C LYS A 16 10.30 1.03 5.57
N ILE A 17 9.02 0.89 5.20
CA ILE A 17 7.92 1.61 5.86
C ILE A 17 7.92 1.43 7.38
N PRO A 18 8.07 0.21 7.96
CA PRO A 18 8.11 0.03 9.41
C PRO A 18 9.28 0.72 10.10
N GLU A 19 10.41 0.94 9.42
CA GLU A 19 11.57 1.64 9.98
C GLU A 19 11.24 3.12 10.29
N TYR A 20 10.41 3.74 9.46
CA TYR A 20 10.00 5.13 9.63
C TYR A 20 8.72 5.31 10.45
N HIS A 21 7.95 4.24 10.59
CA HIS A 21 6.65 4.22 11.27
C HIS A 21 6.57 3.01 12.19
N PRO A 22 7.13 3.10 13.42
CA PRO A 22 7.23 1.95 14.33
C PRO A 22 5.90 1.28 14.71
N ARG A 23 4.76 2.00 14.59
CA ARG A 23 3.41 1.46 14.84
C ARG A 23 2.84 0.69 13.63
N VAL A 24 3.65 0.52 12.58
CA VAL A 24 3.22 -0.11 11.34
C VAL A 24 3.90 -1.45 11.18
N ILE A 25 3.08 -2.46 10.91
CA ILE A 25 3.55 -3.75 10.38
C ILE A 25 3.08 -3.83 8.94
N LEU A 26 4.01 -4.14 8.06
CA LEU A 26 3.72 -4.42 6.67
C LEU A 26 3.60 -5.94 6.54
N ASP A 27 2.37 -6.40 6.28
CA ASP A 27 2.07 -7.82 6.09
C ASP A 27 2.24 -8.22 4.62
N GLU A 28 1.22 -8.72 3.97
CA GLU A 28 1.30 -9.11 2.56
C GLU A 28 1.49 -7.89 1.65
N ARG A 29 2.38 -8.01 0.67
CA ARG A 29 2.66 -6.94 -0.30
C ARG A 29 3.08 -7.48 -1.64
N ILE A 30 2.72 -6.78 -2.70
CA ILE A 30 3.16 -7.11 -4.05
C ILE A 30 3.35 -5.84 -4.88
N VAL A 31 4.40 -5.85 -5.69
CA VAL A 31 4.67 -4.80 -6.69
C VAL A 31 4.30 -5.34 -8.06
N MET A 32 3.32 -4.71 -8.69
CA MET A 32 2.85 -5.01 -10.03
C MET A 32 3.42 -3.98 -11.02
N PRO A 33 3.39 -4.22 -12.34
CA PRO A 33 3.99 -3.30 -13.32
C PRO A 33 3.48 -1.86 -13.27
N HIS A 34 2.26 -1.61 -12.83
CA HIS A 34 1.63 -0.28 -12.81
C HIS A 34 0.92 0.06 -11.49
N HIS A 35 0.94 -0.84 -10.51
CA HIS A 35 0.36 -0.61 -9.18
C HIS A 35 1.05 -1.46 -8.11
N ILE A 36 0.72 -1.19 -6.87
CA ILE A 36 1.13 -2.01 -5.73
C ILE A 36 -0.10 -2.38 -4.91
N HIS A 37 -0.05 -3.52 -4.24
CA HIS A 37 -0.95 -3.87 -3.16
C HIS A 37 -0.15 -4.10 -1.89
N SER A 38 -0.68 -3.66 -0.76
CA SER A 38 -0.10 -3.99 0.54
C SER A 38 -1.15 -4.00 1.64
N ILE A 39 -0.93 -4.84 2.64
CA ILE A 39 -1.70 -4.86 3.89
C ILE A 39 -0.85 -4.17 4.94
N ILE A 40 -1.40 -3.12 5.52
CA ILE A 40 -0.77 -2.33 6.59
C ILE A 40 -1.55 -2.56 7.86
N ILE A 41 -0.88 -3.08 8.89
CA ILE A 41 -1.43 -3.30 10.22
C ILE A 41 -0.95 -2.15 11.10
N LEU A 42 -1.90 -1.46 11.73
CA LEU A 42 -1.64 -0.42 12.71
C LEU A 42 -1.91 -0.99 14.10
N GLY A 43 -0.95 -0.92 15.00
CA GLY A 43 -1.10 -1.40 16.36
C GLY A 43 -0.42 -0.51 17.39
N ASP A 44 -0.93 -0.54 18.62
CA ASP A 44 -0.24 -0.01 19.79
C ASP A 44 0.63 -1.11 20.40
N TYR A 45 1.67 -1.49 19.65
CA TYR A 45 2.65 -2.39 20.23
C TYR A 45 3.53 -1.57 21.16
N GLY A 46 3.51 -1.91 22.45
CA GLY A 46 4.43 -1.35 23.43
C GLY A 46 5.87 -1.64 23.00
N PHE A 47 6.52 -0.67 22.40
CA PHE A 47 7.93 -0.75 22.05
C PHE A 47 8.74 -0.65 23.33
N ASN A 48 9.11 -1.79 23.91
CA ASN A 48 10.26 -1.83 24.81
C ASN A 48 11.52 -1.89 23.94
N ASN A 49 12.24 -0.77 23.87
CA ASN A 49 13.55 -0.63 23.22
C ASN A 49 13.63 -0.79 21.69
N GLY A 50 12.64 -0.33 20.93
CA GLY A 50 12.77 -0.18 19.48
C GLY A 50 12.72 -1.47 18.65
N ILE A 51 12.45 -2.62 19.26
CA ILE A 51 12.38 -3.91 18.57
C ILE A 51 10.94 -4.43 18.65
N CYS A 52 10.29 -4.55 17.51
CA CYS A 52 9.04 -5.29 17.41
C CYS A 52 9.31 -6.78 17.67
N LYS A 53 8.82 -7.31 18.80
CA LYS A 53 8.99 -8.73 19.16
C LYS A 53 7.93 -9.63 18.52
N ILE A 54 7.64 -9.44 17.23
CA ILE A 54 6.82 -10.39 16.49
C ILE A 54 7.75 -11.23 15.62
N SER A 55 7.87 -12.50 15.94
CA SER A 55 8.58 -13.46 15.08
C SER A 55 7.83 -13.61 13.74
N PRO A 56 8.53 -13.77 12.60
CA PRO A 56 7.94 -13.85 11.27
C PRO A 56 6.88 -14.93 11.07
N ASN A 57 6.74 -15.85 12.02
CA ASN A 57 5.82 -16.99 11.98
C ASN A 57 4.70 -16.94 13.05
N GLN A 58 4.54 -15.83 13.75
CA GLN A 58 3.45 -15.66 14.71
C GLN A 58 2.29 -14.93 14.07
N SER A 59 1.14 -15.59 13.93
CA SER A 59 -0.12 -14.95 13.61
C SER A 59 -0.46 -13.95 14.72
N ILE A 60 -0.64 -12.69 14.32
CA ILE A 60 -1.02 -11.62 15.25
C ILE A 60 -2.49 -11.84 15.62
N PRO A 61 -2.83 -12.00 16.92
CA PRO A 61 -4.23 -12.03 17.32
C PRO A 61 -4.89 -10.70 16.94
N ILE A 62 -5.99 -10.75 16.19
CA ILE A 62 -6.72 -9.56 15.72
C ILE A 62 -7.26 -8.73 16.88
N ASP A 63 -7.46 -9.33 18.04
CA ASP A 63 -7.96 -8.67 19.26
C ASP A 63 -7.06 -7.52 19.77
N ASN A 64 -5.78 -7.48 19.37
CA ASN A 64 -4.81 -6.46 19.76
C ASN A 64 -4.43 -5.50 18.61
N VAL A 65 -5.17 -5.52 17.50
CA VAL A 65 -4.89 -4.70 16.34
C VAL A 65 -5.90 -3.55 16.27
N GLU A 66 -5.42 -2.32 16.33
CA GLU A 66 -6.31 -1.16 16.21
C GLU A 66 -7.02 -1.11 14.86
N LYS A 67 -6.30 -1.35 13.79
CA LYS A 67 -6.85 -1.34 12.42
C LYS A 67 -5.93 -2.06 11.44
N ILE A 68 -6.52 -2.87 10.57
CA ILE A 68 -5.86 -3.44 9.39
C ILE A 68 -6.32 -2.66 8.17
N HIS A 69 -5.39 -2.17 7.38
CA HIS A 69 -5.68 -1.45 6.14
C HIS A 69 -5.08 -2.15 4.95
N THR A 70 -5.88 -2.36 3.90
CA THR A 70 -5.35 -2.62 2.57
C THR A 70 -5.09 -1.30 1.87
N VAL A 71 -3.95 -1.18 1.25
CA VAL A 71 -3.61 -0.04 0.40
C VAL A 71 -3.40 -0.53 -1.01
N GLU A 72 -4.18 0.01 -1.91
CA GLU A 72 -4.09 -0.24 -3.34
C GLU A 72 -3.87 1.08 -4.06
N THR A 73 -2.80 1.17 -4.84
CA THR A 73 -2.58 2.33 -5.72
C THR A 73 -3.12 1.98 -7.10
N ILE A 74 -4.37 2.35 -7.36
CA ILE A 74 -5.04 2.07 -8.64
C ILE A 74 -5.11 3.30 -9.52
N HIS A 75 -5.07 2.99 -10.81
CA HIS A 75 -5.59 3.80 -11.88
C HIS A 75 -7.12 3.80 -11.81
N GLU A 76 -7.69 4.96 -11.51
CA GLU A 76 -9.08 5.34 -11.74
C GLU A 76 -10.20 4.83 -10.81
N LEU A 77 -10.78 5.83 -10.13
CA LEU A 77 -12.18 5.97 -9.72
C LEU A 77 -12.84 4.85 -8.89
N SER A 78 -12.84 5.05 -7.59
CA SER A 78 -14.13 5.06 -6.89
C SER A 78 -14.04 5.80 -5.56
N LEU A 79 -14.47 7.03 -5.56
CA LEU A 79 -14.84 7.78 -4.37
C LEU A 79 -16.12 7.16 -3.75
N ARG A 80 -15.99 6.06 -3.02
CA ARG A 80 -16.98 5.69 -2.01
C ARG A 80 -16.47 6.13 -0.66
N TYR A 81 -16.70 7.37 -0.42
CA TYR A 81 -16.64 8.01 0.87
C TYR A 81 -17.54 7.29 1.88
N GLY A 82 -16.94 6.80 2.98
CA GLY A 82 -17.68 6.68 4.24
C GLY A 82 -18.26 8.06 4.58
N SER A 83 -19.45 8.07 5.15
CA SER A 83 -20.27 9.24 5.44
C SER A 83 -19.46 10.50 5.77
N ARG A 84 -19.49 11.47 4.86
CA ARG A 84 -19.02 12.82 5.14
C ARG A 84 -19.88 13.35 6.29
N ASP A 85 -19.23 13.90 7.29
CA ASP A 85 -19.89 14.86 8.15
C ASP A 85 -20.28 16.04 7.24
N GLU A 86 -21.56 16.22 7.01
CA GLU A 86 -22.12 17.22 6.08
C GLU A 86 -21.73 18.66 6.45
N SER A 87 -21.19 18.87 7.67
CA SER A 87 -20.74 20.17 8.17
C SER A 87 -19.32 20.54 7.74
N MET A 88 -18.53 19.58 7.21
CA MET A 88 -17.12 19.80 6.91
C MET A 88 -16.89 20.21 5.46
N THR A 89 -16.17 21.34 5.24
CA THR A 89 -15.79 21.76 3.91
C THR A 89 -14.78 20.80 3.27
N ALA A 90 -14.71 20.75 1.93
CA ALA A 90 -13.75 19.92 1.21
C ALA A 90 -12.28 20.24 1.57
N GLU A 91 -11.99 21.50 1.92
CA GLU A 91 -10.64 21.92 2.33
C GLU A 91 -10.31 21.43 3.75
N GLN A 92 -11.23 21.57 4.70
CA GLN A 92 -11.08 21.05 6.05
C GLN A 92 -10.87 19.54 6.04
N TYR A 93 -11.63 18.82 5.23
CA TYR A 93 -11.47 17.39 5.05
C TYR A 93 -10.10 17.02 4.49
N ARG A 94 -9.62 17.72 3.45
CA ARG A 94 -8.26 17.50 2.89
C ARG A 94 -7.18 17.75 3.94
N LYS A 95 -7.32 18.79 4.75
CA LYS A 95 -6.38 19.12 5.83
C LYS A 95 -6.37 18.03 6.90
N MET A 96 -7.54 17.57 7.33
CA MET A 96 -7.68 16.47 8.29
C MET A 96 -7.06 15.18 7.75
N ARG A 97 -7.39 14.81 6.49
CA ARG A 97 -6.87 13.58 5.88
C ARG A 97 -5.33 13.56 5.79
N ARG A 98 -4.70 14.70 5.51
CA ARG A 98 -3.21 14.81 5.49
C ARG A 98 -2.57 14.56 6.85
N GLN A 99 -3.31 14.68 7.93
CA GLN A 99 -2.81 14.44 9.30
C GLN A 99 -2.95 12.97 9.70
N MET A 100 -3.76 12.20 9.00
CA MET A 100 -3.94 10.76 9.27
C MET A 100 -2.66 9.97 8.96
N LEU A 101 -2.47 8.87 9.67
CA LEU A 101 -1.24 8.08 9.58
C LEU A 101 -1.06 7.44 8.20
N ILE A 102 -2.09 6.78 7.64
CA ILE A 102 -2.00 6.11 6.33
C ILE A 102 -1.61 7.09 5.21
N PRO A 103 -2.26 8.26 5.03
CA PRO A 103 -1.80 9.27 4.07
C PRO A 103 -0.36 9.74 4.25
N LYS A 104 0.12 9.85 5.50
CA LYS A 104 1.52 10.20 5.78
C LYS A 104 2.48 9.11 5.35
N ILE A 105 2.16 7.85 5.65
CA ILE A 105 2.94 6.68 5.25
C ILE A 105 3.05 6.63 3.73
N ILE A 106 1.91 6.65 3.04
CA ILE A 106 1.86 6.54 1.59
C ILE A 106 2.52 7.75 0.92
N GLY A 107 2.28 8.97 1.43
CA GLY A 107 2.92 10.18 0.90
C GLY A 107 4.44 10.15 1.01
N LYS A 108 4.99 9.70 2.15
CA LYS A 108 6.44 9.53 2.34
C LYS A 108 7.01 8.46 1.41
N PHE A 109 6.37 7.31 1.34
CA PHE A 109 6.74 6.21 0.45
C PHE A 109 6.78 6.66 -1.01
N GLN A 110 5.71 7.30 -1.51
CA GLN A 110 5.62 7.79 -2.89
C GLN A 110 6.69 8.86 -3.19
N MET A 111 6.95 9.75 -2.24
CA MET A 111 7.97 10.80 -2.40
C MET A 111 9.38 10.19 -2.53
N GLN A 112 9.76 9.32 -1.60
CA GLN A 112 11.10 8.73 -1.57
C GLN A 112 11.35 7.80 -2.76
N SER A 113 10.41 6.90 -3.06
CA SER A 113 10.52 6.01 -4.22
C SER A 113 10.56 6.78 -5.55
N SER A 114 9.76 7.86 -5.69
CA SER A 114 9.84 8.73 -6.88
C SER A 114 11.18 9.42 -7.02
N GLN A 115 11.79 9.85 -5.92
CA GLN A 115 13.10 10.48 -5.94
C GLN A 115 14.15 9.52 -6.50
N ASP A 116 14.21 8.29 -5.99
CA ASP A 116 15.19 7.30 -6.42
C ASP A 116 14.94 6.81 -7.85
N ILE A 117 13.68 6.65 -8.25
CA ILE A 117 13.32 6.34 -9.65
C ILE A 117 13.75 7.47 -10.60
N ASN A 118 13.58 8.72 -10.20
CA ASN A 118 13.98 9.87 -10.99
C ASN A 118 15.50 9.99 -11.13
N ILE A 119 16.24 9.62 -10.08
CA ILE A 119 17.71 9.51 -10.14
C ILE A 119 18.11 8.39 -11.12
N LEU A 120 17.52 7.22 -11.00
CA LEU A 120 17.79 6.07 -11.89
C LEU A 120 17.56 6.43 -13.37
N ASN A 121 16.46 7.11 -13.65
CA ASN A 121 16.05 7.46 -15.02
C ASN A 121 16.57 8.81 -15.52
N ASN A 122 17.33 9.54 -14.69
CA ASN A 122 17.77 10.92 -14.98
C ASN A 122 16.60 11.85 -15.39
N THR A 123 15.48 11.77 -14.65
CA THR A 123 14.24 12.55 -14.91
C THR A 123 13.82 13.34 -13.67
N PRO A 124 14.58 14.38 -13.28
CA PRO A 124 14.29 15.13 -12.05
C PRO A 124 12.89 15.76 -12.09
N GLY A 125 12.14 15.60 -10.99
CA GLY A 125 10.81 16.18 -10.85
C GLY A 125 9.69 15.46 -11.60
N LYS A 126 9.96 14.39 -12.34
CA LYS A 126 8.94 13.60 -13.01
C LYS A 126 8.05 12.90 -11.96
N ARG A 127 6.74 12.93 -12.21
CA ARG A 127 5.78 12.20 -11.39
C ARG A 127 5.77 10.72 -11.78
N ASN A 128 6.02 9.83 -10.81
CA ASN A 128 5.97 8.38 -11.00
C ASN A 128 4.70 7.75 -10.42
N TRP A 129 4.05 8.40 -9.46
CA TRP A 129 2.82 7.93 -8.83
C TRP A 129 1.62 8.74 -9.26
N GLN A 130 0.48 8.08 -9.30
CA GLN A 130 -0.81 8.75 -9.47
C GLN A 130 -1.17 9.54 -8.21
N ARG A 131 -2.10 10.49 -8.35
CA ARG A 131 -2.45 11.42 -7.27
C ARG A 131 -3.12 10.78 -6.09
N ASN A 132 -3.86 9.70 -6.34
CA ASN A 132 -4.69 9.05 -5.33
C ASN A 132 -4.23 7.60 -5.14
N TYR A 133 -4.62 7.04 -4.03
CA TYR A 133 -4.55 5.62 -3.71
C TYR A 133 -5.90 5.19 -3.15
N HIS A 134 -6.19 3.92 -3.22
CA HIS A 134 -7.36 3.32 -2.61
C HIS A 134 -6.95 2.64 -1.31
N ASP A 135 -7.66 2.92 -0.23
CA ASP A 135 -7.48 2.26 1.05
C ASP A 135 -8.82 1.73 1.57
N ARG A 136 -8.77 0.61 2.24
CA ARG A 136 -9.91 -0.04 2.86
C ARG A 136 -9.52 -0.63 4.20
N VAL A 137 -10.39 -0.47 5.20
CA VAL A 137 -10.23 -1.12 6.50
C VAL A 137 -10.74 -2.56 6.42
N ILE A 138 -9.90 -3.51 6.77
CA ILE A 138 -10.26 -4.93 6.93
C ILE A 138 -10.82 -5.09 8.33
N ARG A 139 -11.99 -5.73 8.45
CA ARG A 139 -12.75 -5.78 9.72
C ARG A 139 -12.83 -7.18 10.32
N ASN A 140 -12.49 -8.21 9.59
CA ASN A 140 -12.58 -9.59 10.05
C ASN A 140 -11.65 -10.52 9.26
N ASP A 141 -11.42 -11.71 9.80
CA ASP A 141 -10.52 -12.73 9.23
C ASP A 141 -10.96 -13.21 7.85
N SER A 142 -12.25 -13.34 7.63
CA SER A 142 -12.79 -13.78 6.34
C SER A 142 -12.45 -12.77 5.23
N GLU A 143 -12.58 -11.49 5.52
CA GLU A 143 -12.19 -10.41 4.61
C GLU A 143 -10.67 -10.38 4.40
N LEU A 144 -9.89 -10.53 5.49
CA LEU A 144 -8.43 -10.61 5.42
C LEU A 144 -7.98 -11.75 4.52
N ASN A 145 -8.50 -12.96 4.74
CA ASN A 145 -8.14 -14.13 3.94
C ASN A 145 -8.48 -13.95 2.46
N ARG A 146 -9.64 -13.36 2.15
CA ARG A 146 -10.04 -13.07 0.77
C ARG A 146 -9.07 -12.09 0.10
N ILE A 147 -8.63 -11.05 0.81
CA ILE A 147 -7.72 -10.04 0.30
C ILE A 147 -6.31 -10.62 0.14
N LEU A 148 -5.84 -11.42 1.09
CA LEU A 148 -4.58 -12.15 0.98
C LEU A 148 -4.53 -13.04 -0.27
N GLN A 149 -5.58 -13.81 -0.52
CA GLN A 149 -5.68 -14.64 -1.72
C GLN A 149 -5.68 -13.79 -3.00
N TYR A 150 -6.42 -12.69 -3.00
CA TYR A 150 -6.43 -11.76 -4.13
C TYR A 150 -5.04 -11.20 -4.42
N ILE A 151 -4.32 -10.72 -3.41
CA ILE A 151 -2.96 -10.17 -3.57
C ILE A 151 -2.01 -11.24 -4.12
N ARG A 152 -2.05 -12.46 -3.57
CA ARG A 152 -1.17 -13.56 -3.98
C ARG A 152 -1.45 -14.06 -5.40
N ASN A 153 -2.70 -14.04 -5.83
CA ASN A 153 -3.09 -14.51 -7.17
C ASN A 153 -2.88 -13.44 -8.26
N ASN A 154 -2.72 -12.18 -7.89
CA ASN A 154 -2.61 -11.06 -8.82
C ASN A 154 -1.53 -11.22 -9.90
N PRO A 155 -0.31 -11.73 -9.61
CA PRO A 155 0.70 -11.95 -10.63
C PRO A 155 0.30 -12.96 -11.71
N ALA A 156 -0.33 -14.07 -11.30
CA ALA A 156 -0.78 -15.09 -12.22
C ALA A 156 -1.92 -14.57 -13.12
N GLU A 157 -2.85 -13.85 -12.53
CA GLU A 157 -3.94 -13.21 -13.31
C GLU A 157 -3.41 -12.16 -14.30
N TRP A 158 -2.41 -11.40 -13.90
CA TRP A 158 -1.74 -10.44 -14.78
C TRP A 158 -1.07 -11.12 -15.98
N GLU A 159 -0.30 -12.16 -15.73
CA GLU A 159 0.37 -12.92 -16.80
C GLU A 159 -0.64 -13.57 -17.74
N ASN A 160 -1.74 -14.12 -17.22
CA ASN A 160 -2.81 -14.70 -18.04
C ASN A 160 -3.51 -13.63 -18.92
N LYS A 161 -3.78 -12.44 -18.38
CA LYS A 161 -4.37 -11.34 -19.17
C LYS A 161 -3.44 -10.90 -20.28
N LYS A 162 -2.15 -10.69 -19.96
CA LYS A 162 -1.15 -10.30 -20.95
C LYS A 162 -1.05 -11.32 -22.10
N ASN A 163 -1.01 -12.61 -21.79
CA ASN A 163 -0.92 -13.66 -22.80
C ASN A 163 -2.19 -13.74 -23.68
N ASN A 164 -3.36 -13.43 -23.11
CA ASN A 164 -4.62 -13.40 -23.87
C ASN A 164 -4.71 -12.18 -24.78
N ASP A 165 -4.22 -11.02 -24.35
CA ASP A 165 -4.23 -9.80 -25.16
C ASP A 165 -3.23 -9.90 -26.33
N GLU A 166 -2.08 -10.54 -26.15
CA GLU A 166 -1.11 -10.80 -27.23
C GLU A 166 -1.64 -11.80 -28.26
N GLY A 167 -2.62 -12.65 -27.90
CA GLY A 167 -3.27 -13.60 -28.83
C GLY A 167 -4.38 -12.99 -29.71
N LEU A 168 -4.84 -11.77 -29.41
CA LEU A 168 -5.91 -11.10 -30.16
C LEU A 168 -5.43 -10.25 -31.36
N TRP A 169 -4.12 -10.11 -31.56
CA TRP A 169 -3.50 -9.30 -32.62
C TRP A 169 -2.72 -10.11 -33.66
N GLN A 170 -3.05 -11.40 -33.83
CA GLN A 170 -2.52 -12.25 -34.93
C GLN A 170 -3.53 -12.42 -36.04
#